data_bb7552aaf363cb70ae3c3ca252c20d39
#
_entry.id   bb7552aaf363cb70ae3c3ca252c20d39
#
_cell.length_a   1.000
_cell.length_b   1.000
_cell.length_c   1.000
_cell.angle_alpha   90.00
_cell.angle_beta   90.00
_cell.angle_gamma   90.00
#
_symmetry.space_group_name_H-M   'P 1'
#
loop_
_entity.id
_entity.type
_entity.pdbx_description
1 polymer ?
#
loop_
_entity_poly.entity_id
_entity_poly.type
_entity_poly.pdbx_seq_one_letter_code
_entity_poly.pdbx_strand_id
1 'polypeptide(L)'
;MLEYHSRKINQIKIMKKNIILVVALIASFWSFGQSIFERYADNDEVTLVSISPKMFKMLGQMSLSSDDPEAQEYLDMVTSINNFKVLVSANQEIRADMLKWVNQQVSKENLEELMSIKDKEADVTFYVKDGSKEDHVAKLLMYVNEIVASTPENSLNINGREIKAVL
;
A
#
# COMPACT_ATOMS: atom_id res chain seq x y z
N MET A 1 63.11 -9.40 -5.35
CA MET A 1 62.10 -9.38 -6.44
C MET A 1 60.81 -10.14 -6.08
N LEU A 2 60.89 -11.24 -5.37
CA LEU A 2 59.71 -12.06 -4.97
C LEU A 2 58.79 -11.43 -3.91
N GLU A 3 59.33 -10.67 -2.96
CA GLU A 3 58.50 -9.98 -1.92
C GLU A 3 57.60 -8.87 -2.46
N TYR A 4 58.01 -8.18 -3.48
CA TYR A 4 57.22 -7.12 -4.10
C TYR A 4 55.96 -7.68 -4.79
N HIS A 5 56.08 -8.85 -5.42
CA HIS A 5 54.94 -9.53 -6.08
C HIS A 5 53.91 -10.06 -5.05
N SER A 6 54.36 -10.57 -3.93
CA SER A 6 53.50 -11.09 -2.86
C SER A 6 52.66 -9.98 -2.20
N ARG A 7 53.24 -8.81 -1.95
CA ARG A 7 52.51 -7.67 -1.37
C ARG A 7 51.43 -7.14 -2.31
N LYS A 8 51.69 -7.11 -3.61
CA LYS A 8 50.73 -6.63 -4.62
C LYS A 8 49.52 -7.55 -4.77
N ILE A 9 49.75 -8.88 -4.69
CA ILE A 9 48.67 -9.88 -4.74
C ILE A 9 47.79 -9.84 -3.49
N ASN A 10 48.36 -9.61 -2.30
CA ASN A 10 47.60 -9.45 -1.07
C ASN A 10 46.74 -8.17 -1.06
N GLN A 11 47.26 -7.07 -1.56
CA GLN A 11 46.52 -5.84 -1.70
C GLN A 11 45.27 -5.97 -2.63
N ILE A 12 45.44 -6.68 -3.75
CA ILE A 12 44.36 -6.96 -4.70
C ILE A 12 43.29 -7.86 -4.08
N LYS A 13 43.68 -8.88 -3.29
CA LYS A 13 42.73 -9.75 -2.56
C LYS A 13 41.95 -9.00 -1.51
N ILE A 14 42.58 -8.10 -0.75
CA ILE A 14 41.90 -7.27 0.27
C ILE A 14 40.93 -6.28 -0.39
N MET A 15 41.33 -5.65 -1.47
CA MET A 15 40.44 -4.75 -2.24
C MET A 15 39.20 -5.47 -2.78
N LYS A 16 39.37 -6.67 -3.38
CA LYS A 16 38.23 -7.46 -3.88
C LYS A 16 37.28 -7.88 -2.77
N LYS A 17 37.79 -8.28 -1.62
CA LYS A 17 36.99 -8.67 -0.45
C LYS A 17 36.18 -7.48 0.07
N ASN A 18 36.76 -6.30 0.16
CA ASN A 18 36.09 -5.09 0.61
C ASN A 18 35.03 -4.60 -0.40
N ILE A 19 35.31 -4.72 -1.70
CA ILE A 19 34.32 -4.39 -2.75
C ILE A 19 33.11 -5.32 -2.67
N ILE A 20 33.31 -6.62 -2.49
CA ILE A 20 32.23 -7.60 -2.33
C ILE A 20 31.38 -7.27 -1.09
N LEU A 21 32.02 -6.87 0.01
CA LEU A 21 31.34 -6.52 1.25
C LEU A 21 30.50 -5.23 1.10
N VAL A 22 31.02 -4.24 0.39
CA VAL A 22 30.29 -3.00 0.06
C VAL A 22 29.10 -3.28 -0.87
N VAL A 23 29.29 -4.12 -1.89
CA VAL A 23 28.20 -4.52 -2.81
C VAL A 23 27.12 -5.32 -2.07
N ALA A 24 27.48 -6.19 -1.15
CA ALA A 24 26.54 -6.94 -0.32
C ALA A 24 25.73 -6.02 0.62
N LEU A 25 26.36 -4.97 1.18
CA LEU A 25 25.70 -3.94 1.98
C LEU A 25 24.70 -3.12 1.15
N ILE A 26 25.07 -2.73 -0.08
CA ILE A 26 24.19 -1.95 -0.97
C ILE A 26 22.99 -2.82 -1.44
N ALA A 27 23.20 -4.10 -1.71
CA ALA A 27 22.13 -5.02 -2.11
C ALA A 27 21.05 -5.18 -1.02
N SER A 28 21.40 -5.01 0.25
CA SER A 28 20.43 -5.07 1.37
C SER A 28 19.44 -3.92 1.40
N PHE A 29 19.75 -2.78 0.77
CA PHE A 29 18.84 -1.61 0.71
C PHE A 29 17.78 -1.72 -0.38
N TRP A 30 17.87 -2.65 -1.31
CA TRP A 30 16.90 -2.80 -2.40
C TRP A 30 15.63 -3.58 -2.01
N SER A 31 15.62 -4.18 -0.81
CA SER A 31 14.47 -4.99 -0.33
C SER A 31 13.30 -4.17 0.24
N PHE A 32 13.39 -2.84 0.32
CA PHE A 32 12.36 -1.99 0.96
C PHE A 32 11.29 -1.45 0.01
N GLY A 33 11.19 -1.95 -1.22
CA GLY A 33 10.35 -1.37 -2.27
C GLY A 33 9.01 -2.07 -2.55
N GLN A 34 8.76 -3.26 -2.01
CA GLN A 34 7.51 -3.95 -2.32
C GLN A 34 6.33 -3.34 -1.57
N SER A 35 5.27 -3.04 -2.32
CA SER A 35 3.98 -2.66 -1.74
C SER A 35 3.43 -3.80 -0.90
N ILE A 36 2.71 -3.49 0.19
CA ILE A 36 2.03 -4.51 1.00
C ILE A 36 1.07 -5.36 0.15
N PHE A 37 0.47 -4.76 -0.86
CA PHE A 37 -0.43 -5.45 -1.80
C PHE A 37 0.30 -6.50 -2.65
N GLU A 38 1.55 -6.26 -3.02
CA GLU A 38 2.38 -7.22 -3.76
C GLU A 38 2.90 -8.33 -2.84
N ARG A 39 3.25 -7.96 -1.60
CA ARG A 39 3.74 -8.92 -0.61
C ARG A 39 2.72 -9.99 -0.28
N TYR A 40 1.46 -9.63 -0.23
CA TYR A 40 0.36 -10.53 0.15
C TYR A 40 -0.53 -10.94 -1.03
N ALA A 41 -0.11 -10.72 -2.28
CA ALA A 41 -0.92 -11.00 -3.46
C ALA A 41 -1.35 -12.46 -3.57
N ASP A 42 -0.48 -13.39 -3.18
CA ASP A 42 -0.70 -14.84 -3.27
C ASP A 42 -0.95 -15.49 -1.89
N ASN A 43 -1.31 -14.69 -0.88
CA ASN A 43 -1.54 -15.20 0.48
C ASN A 43 -3.01 -15.58 0.69
N ASP A 44 -3.27 -16.83 1.07
CA ASP A 44 -4.62 -17.39 1.26
C ASP A 44 -5.40 -16.75 2.43
N GLU A 45 -4.71 -16.08 3.37
CA GLU A 45 -5.32 -15.40 4.51
C GLU A 45 -5.67 -13.94 4.22
N VAL A 46 -5.50 -13.51 2.96
CA VAL A 46 -5.75 -12.16 2.49
C VAL A 46 -6.79 -12.16 1.38
N THR A 47 -7.72 -11.22 1.47
CA THR A 47 -8.56 -10.85 0.33
C THR A 47 -7.99 -9.58 -0.28
N LEU A 48 -7.55 -9.67 -1.53
CA LEU A 48 -7.02 -8.54 -2.29
C LEU A 48 -7.98 -8.18 -3.43
N VAL A 49 -8.43 -6.92 -3.43
CA VAL A 49 -9.18 -6.34 -4.55
C VAL A 49 -8.29 -5.30 -5.22
N SER A 50 -8.16 -5.38 -6.54
CA SER A 50 -7.43 -4.40 -7.34
C SER A 50 -8.24 -4.03 -8.57
N ILE A 51 -8.54 -2.74 -8.70
CA ILE A 51 -9.29 -2.21 -9.85
C ILE A 51 -8.34 -1.34 -10.67
N SER A 52 -8.23 -1.68 -11.95
CA SER A 52 -7.33 -0.99 -12.88
C SER A 52 -7.93 0.35 -13.35
N PRO A 53 -7.10 1.31 -13.77
CA PRO A 53 -7.57 2.56 -14.37
C PRO A 53 -8.46 2.34 -15.59
N LYS A 54 -8.23 1.25 -16.34
CA LYS A 54 -9.04 0.88 -17.50
C LYS A 54 -10.49 0.60 -17.10
N MET A 55 -10.72 -0.04 -15.95
CA MET A 55 -12.08 -0.33 -15.45
C MET A 55 -12.85 0.97 -15.18
N PHE A 56 -12.23 1.92 -14.51
CA PHE A 56 -12.84 3.22 -14.23
C PHE A 56 -13.18 3.99 -15.52
N LYS A 57 -12.27 3.99 -16.50
CA LYS A 57 -12.52 4.60 -17.81
C LYS A 57 -13.68 3.93 -18.55
N MET A 58 -13.78 2.60 -18.47
CA MET A 58 -14.91 1.88 -19.07
C MET A 58 -16.24 2.23 -18.42
N LEU A 59 -16.26 2.33 -17.08
CA LEU A 59 -17.46 2.76 -16.33
C LEU A 59 -17.89 4.16 -16.77
N GLY A 60 -16.96 5.10 -16.89
CA GLY A 60 -17.23 6.45 -17.38
C GLY A 60 -17.83 6.43 -18.81
N GLN A 61 -17.28 5.63 -19.72
CA GLN A 61 -17.78 5.52 -21.08
C GLN A 61 -19.20 4.93 -21.19
N MET A 62 -19.55 3.99 -20.29
CA MET A 62 -20.88 3.39 -20.27
C MET A 62 -21.95 4.35 -19.73
N SER A 63 -21.57 5.35 -18.95
CA SER A 63 -22.48 6.29 -18.30
C SER A 63 -22.67 7.60 -19.07
N LEU A 64 -21.98 7.79 -20.21
CA LEU A 64 -21.94 9.04 -20.99
C LEU A 64 -23.28 9.40 -21.72
N SER A 65 -24.39 8.78 -21.36
CA SER A 65 -25.68 9.09 -21.96
C SER A 65 -26.47 10.17 -21.19
N SER A 66 -25.88 10.81 -20.20
CA SER A 66 -26.54 11.83 -19.40
C SER A 66 -26.08 13.22 -19.80
N ASP A 67 -27.02 14.07 -20.20
CA ASP A 67 -26.80 15.51 -20.43
C ASP A 67 -26.78 16.31 -19.10
N ASP A 68 -26.80 15.62 -17.95
CA ASP A 68 -26.78 16.21 -16.62
C ASP A 68 -25.35 16.64 -16.24
N PRO A 69 -25.11 17.93 -15.96
CA PRO A 69 -23.79 18.43 -15.57
C PRO A 69 -23.24 17.80 -14.29
N GLU A 70 -24.09 17.50 -13.28
CA GLU A 70 -23.66 16.87 -12.04
C GLU A 70 -23.19 15.42 -12.29
N ALA A 71 -23.86 14.70 -13.17
CA ALA A 71 -23.47 13.38 -13.59
C ALA A 71 -22.12 13.40 -14.33
N GLN A 72 -21.85 14.40 -15.15
CA GLN A 72 -20.56 14.56 -15.83
C GLN A 72 -19.41 14.81 -14.84
N GLU A 73 -19.60 15.68 -13.87
CA GLU A 73 -18.60 15.95 -12.83
C GLU A 73 -18.26 14.69 -12.02
N TYR A 74 -19.27 13.91 -11.64
CA TYR A 74 -19.07 12.62 -10.98
C TYR A 74 -18.30 11.63 -11.84
N LEU A 75 -18.59 11.55 -13.14
CA LEU A 75 -17.88 10.68 -14.08
C LEU A 75 -16.43 11.09 -14.25
N ASP A 76 -16.15 12.39 -14.31
CA ASP A 76 -14.79 12.93 -14.40
C ASP A 76 -13.99 12.55 -13.15
N MET A 77 -14.60 12.65 -11.97
CA MET A 77 -14.00 12.21 -10.72
C MET A 77 -13.67 10.71 -10.76
N VAL A 78 -14.63 9.85 -11.11
CA VAL A 78 -14.47 8.40 -11.15
C VAL A 78 -13.40 7.99 -12.17
N THR A 79 -13.41 8.60 -13.35
CA THR A 79 -12.44 8.28 -14.41
C THR A 79 -11.02 8.78 -14.12
N SER A 80 -10.87 9.72 -13.20
CA SER A 80 -9.58 10.22 -12.74
C SER A 80 -8.86 9.24 -11.80
N ILE A 81 -9.56 8.24 -11.26
CA ILE A 81 -8.97 7.24 -10.37
C ILE A 81 -7.96 6.38 -11.14
N ASN A 82 -6.69 6.51 -10.76
CA ASN A 82 -5.61 5.79 -11.41
C ASN A 82 -5.28 4.43 -10.76
N ASN A 83 -5.65 4.26 -9.48
CA ASN A 83 -5.37 3.04 -8.76
C ASN A 83 -6.33 2.89 -7.59
N PHE A 84 -6.93 1.71 -7.48
CA PHE A 84 -7.76 1.37 -6.34
C PHE A 84 -7.40 -0.05 -5.87
N LYS A 85 -6.98 -0.16 -4.62
CA LYS A 85 -6.61 -1.43 -4.02
C LYS A 85 -7.20 -1.53 -2.62
N VAL A 86 -7.71 -2.71 -2.29
CA VAL A 86 -8.19 -3.06 -0.95
C VAL A 86 -7.51 -4.35 -0.52
N LEU A 87 -6.99 -4.37 0.69
CA LEU A 87 -6.40 -5.54 1.32
C LEU A 87 -7.12 -5.80 2.63
N VAL A 88 -7.61 -7.03 2.81
CA VAL A 88 -8.39 -7.43 3.97
C VAL A 88 -7.81 -8.70 4.56
N SER A 89 -7.59 -8.74 5.87
CA SER A 89 -7.12 -9.93 6.58
C SER A 89 -7.66 -10.01 8.00
N ALA A 90 -7.96 -11.24 8.44
CA ALA A 90 -8.25 -11.56 9.83
C ALA A 90 -7.00 -11.95 10.64
N ASN A 91 -5.88 -12.22 9.96
CA ASN A 91 -4.63 -12.66 10.58
C ASN A 91 -3.95 -11.51 11.35
N GLN A 92 -3.57 -11.75 12.59
CA GLN A 92 -3.00 -10.73 13.48
C GLN A 92 -1.63 -10.24 13.02
N GLU A 93 -0.78 -11.11 12.47
CA GLU A 93 0.55 -10.73 12.00
C GLU A 93 0.44 -9.85 10.75
N ILE A 94 -0.46 -10.22 9.83
CA ILE A 94 -0.73 -9.44 8.62
C ILE A 94 -1.29 -8.07 8.99
N ARG A 95 -2.20 -7.98 9.97
CA ARG A 95 -2.73 -6.71 10.47
C ARG A 95 -1.62 -5.81 11.06
N ALA A 96 -0.70 -6.40 11.82
CA ALA A 96 0.44 -5.64 12.34
C ALA A 96 1.34 -5.11 11.21
N ASP A 97 1.56 -5.90 10.17
CA ASP A 97 2.30 -5.47 8.97
C ASP A 97 1.55 -4.38 8.19
N MET A 98 0.22 -4.47 8.10
CA MET A 98 -0.63 -3.42 7.49
C MET A 98 -0.48 -2.10 8.23
N LEU A 99 -0.59 -2.10 9.56
CA LEU A 99 -0.42 -0.90 10.38
C LEU A 99 0.98 -0.30 10.22
N LYS A 100 2.02 -1.14 10.24
CA LYS A 100 3.40 -0.70 10.02
C LYS A 100 3.57 -0.06 8.64
N TRP A 101 2.99 -0.66 7.61
CA TRP A 101 3.03 -0.13 6.26
C TRP A 101 2.30 1.21 6.16
N VAL A 102 1.10 1.34 6.76
CA VAL A 102 0.34 2.60 6.83
C VAL A 102 1.19 3.71 7.43
N ASN A 103 1.79 3.47 8.61
CA ASN A 103 2.64 4.45 9.28
C ASN A 103 3.86 4.85 8.43
N GLN A 104 4.43 3.90 7.68
CA GLN A 104 5.50 4.19 6.73
C GLN A 104 5.03 5.05 5.56
N GLN A 105 3.82 4.78 5.00
CA GLN A 105 3.28 5.59 3.92
C GLN A 105 2.96 7.01 4.39
N VAL A 106 2.33 7.16 5.56
CA VAL A 106 2.03 8.47 6.16
C VAL A 106 3.30 9.31 6.28
N SER A 107 4.37 8.74 6.82
CA SER A 107 5.64 9.46 7.00
C SER A 107 6.36 9.71 5.67
N LYS A 108 6.43 8.72 4.78
CA LYS A 108 7.21 8.79 3.53
C LYS A 108 6.60 9.74 2.51
N GLU A 109 5.27 9.77 2.44
CA GLU A 109 4.55 10.55 1.45
C GLU A 109 3.96 11.84 2.00
N ASN A 110 4.18 12.13 3.30
CA ASN A 110 3.62 13.27 4.02
C ASN A 110 2.09 13.32 3.88
N LEU A 111 1.44 12.20 4.22
CA LEU A 111 -0.02 12.15 4.25
C LEU A 111 -0.52 12.85 5.51
N GLU A 112 -1.60 13.60 5.39
CA GLU A 112 -2.27 14.27 6.50
C GLU A 112 -3.48 13.46 6.95
N GLU A 113 -3.74 13.43 8.26
CA GLU A 113 -4.95 12.81 8.79
C GLU A 113 -6.14 13.70 8.45
N LEU A 114 -7.04 13.17 7.63
CA LEU A 114 -8.27 13.85 7.24
C LEU A 114 -9.38 13.66 8.27
N MET A 115 -9.52 12.44 8.78
CA MET A 115 -10.56 12.06 9.72
C MET A 115 -10.16 10.80 10.49
N SER A 116 -10.50 10.74 11.77
CA SER A 116 -10.40 9.52 12.57
C SER A 116 -11.71 9.29 13.31
N ILE A 117 -12.21 8.05 13.21
CA ILE A 117 -13.41 7.60 13.90
C ILE A 117 -12.98 6.50 14.86
N LYS A 118 -13.20 6.74 16.15
CA LYS A 118 -12.98 5.73 17.20
C LYS A 118 -14.30 5.39 17.84
N ASP A 119 -14.73 4.16 17.63
CA ASP A 119 -15.92 3.60 18.27
C ASP A 119 -15.58 2.23 18.88
N LYS A 120 -16.51 1.68 19.66
CA LYS A 120 -16.37 0.34 20.25
C LYS A 120 -16.27 -0.77 19.21
N GLU A 121 -16.77 -0.52 18.01
CA GLU A 121 -16.88 -1.50 16.92
C GLU A 121 -15.82 -1.33 15.83
N ALA A 122 -15.27 -0.12 15.66
CA ALA A 122 -14.27 0.15 14.64
C ALA A 122 -13.35 1.33 14.98
N ASP A 123 -12.10 1.21 14.62
CA ASP A 123 -11.12 2.30 14.61
C ASP A 123 -10.75 2.55 13.14
N VAL A 124 -11.25 3.65 12.58
CA VAL A 124 -11.09 3.99 11.16
C VAL A 124 -10.34 5.31 11.05
N THR A 125 -9.26 5.33 10.28
CA THR A 125 -8.52 6.56 10.00
C THR A 125 -8.36 6.75 8.50
N PHE A 126 -8.61 7.97 8.06
CA PHE A 126 -8.43 8.43 6.69
C PHE A 126 -7.23 9.36 6.64
N TYR A 127 -6.32 9.11 5.70
CA TYR A 127 -5.19 9.95 5.38
C TYR A 127 -5.29 10.43 3.95
N VAL A 128 -4.89 11.67 3.71
CA VAL A 128 -4.99 12.30 2.41
C VAL A 128 -3.64 12.91 2.02
N LYS A 129 -3.40 12.99 0.73
CA LYS A 129 -2.38 13.83 0.12
C LYS A 129 -3.04 14.71 -0.91
N ASP A 130 -2.84 16.01 -0.76
CA ASP A 130 -3.35 16.99 -1.72
C ASP A 130 -2.73 16.81 -3.10
N GLY A 131 -3.54 17.08 -4.10
CA GLY A 131 -3.10 17.12 -5.48
C GLY A 131 -2.40 18.43 -5.85
N SER A 132 -2.07 18.55 -7.12
CA SER A 132 -1.43 19.76 -7.65
C SER A 132 -2.39 20.94 -7.82
N LYS A 133 -3.68 20.73 -7.70
CA LYS A 133 -4.74 21.75 -7.75
C LYS A 133 -5.51 21.71 -6.44
N GLU A 134 -6.07 22.86 -6.04
CA GLU A 134 -6.70 23.10 -4.75
C GLU A 134 -7.86 22.13 -4.45
N ASP A 135 -8.58 21.67 -5.47
CA ASP A 135 -9.72 20.77 -5.33
C ASP A 135 -9.41 19.30 -5.69
N HIS A 136 -8.11 18.93 -5.72
CA HIS A 136 -7.73 17.59 -6.15
C HIS A 136 -7.00 16.85 -5.03
N VAL A 137 -7.37 15.58 -4.86
CA VAL A 137 -6.70 14.63 -3.98
C VAL A 137 -5.77 13.73 -4.82
N ALA A 138 -4.48 13.74 -4.50
CA ALA A 138 -3.50 12.88 -5.16
C ALA A 138 -3.56 11.45 -4.62
N LYS A 139 -3.87 11.28 -3.32
CA LYS A 139 -3.93 9.98 -2.65
C LYS A 139 -4.90 10.02 -1.48
N LEU A 140 -5.71 8.99 -1.37
CA LEU A 140 -6.52 8.69 -0.20
C LEU A 140 -6.09 7.31 0.33
N LEU A 141 -5.80 7.22 1.62
CA LEU A 141 -5.50 5.99 2.32
C LEU A 141 -6.46 5.84 3.48
N MET A 142 -7.25 4.78 3.47
CA MET A 142 -8.14 4.42 4.57
C MET A 142 -7.57 3.18 5.28
N TYR A 143 -7.46 3.26 6.59
CA TYR A 143 -7.09 2.13 7.42
C TYR A 143 -8.18 1.86 8.45
N VAL A 144 -8.63 0.62 8.51
CA VAL A 144 -9.60 0.14 9.50
C VAL A 144 -8.90 -0.87 10.39
N ASN A 145 -8.78 -0.54 11.66
CA ASN A 145 -8.25 -1.44 12.69
C ASN A 145 -9.39 -1.85 13.61
N GLU A 146 -9.59 -3.14 13.79
CA GLU A 146 -10.64 -3.74 14.58
C GLU A 146 -12.08 -3.38 14.15
N ILE A 147 -12.65 -4.27 13.35
CA ILE A 147 -14.10 -4.44 13.34
C ILE A 147 -14.36 -5.45 14.47
N VAL A 148 -14.63 -4.96 15.66
CA VAL A 148 -15.05 -5.81 16.77
C VAL A 148 -16.47 -6.27 16.44
N ALA A 149 -16.61 -7.47 15.95
CA ALA A 149 -17.90 -8.14 15.86
C ALA A 149 -18.39 -8.41 17.30
N SER A 150 -19.12 -7.45 17.85
CA SER A 150 -19.71 -7.57 19.20
C SER A 150 -20.81 -8.60 19.25
N THR A 151 -21.26 -9.09 18.10
CA THR A 151 -22.26 -10.18 17.97
C THR A 151 -22.04 -10.95 16.67
N PRO A 152 -22.40 -12.24 16.62
CA PRO A 152 -22.33 -13.05 15.40
C PRO A 152 -23.14 -12.49 14.22
N GLU A 153 -24.08 -11.59 14.47
CA GLU A 153 -24.93 -10.97 13.44
C GLU A 153 -24.26 -9.78 12.70
N ASN A 154 -23.22 -9.16 13.28
CA ASN A 154 -22.60 -7.97 12.70
C ASN A 154 -21.17 -8.19 12.19
N SER A 155 -20.70 -9.42 12.10
CA SER A 155 -19.41 -9.67 11.46
C SER A 155 -19.53 -9.47 9.95
N LEU A 156 -18.71 -8.59 9.38
CA LEU A 156 -18.51 -8.56 7.95
C LEU A 156 -17.87 -9.88 7.52
N ASN A 157 -18.68 -10.75 6.96
CA ASN A 157 -18.23 -12.04 6.47
C ASN A 157 -18.12 -11.99 4.95
N ILE A 158 -16.90 -12.01 4.43
CA ILE A 158 -16.66 -12.15 3.00
C ILE A 158 -16.18 -13.57 2.75
N ASN A 159 -16.94 -14.34 1.98
CA ASN A 159 -16.63 -15.73 1.63
C ASN A 159 -16.39 -16.66 2.84
N GLY A 160 -17.17 -16.50 3.92
CA GLY A 160 -17.04 -17.35 5.11
C GLY A 160 -15.90 -16.97 6.06
N ARG A 161 -15.24 -15.81 5.85
CA ARG A 161 -14.17 -15.30 6.70
C ARG A 161 -14.60 -14.03 7.42
N GLU A 162 -14.40 -14.02 8.74
CA GLU A 162 -14.62 -12.84 9.57
C GLU A 162 -13.51 -11.78 9.29
N ILE A 163 -13.94 -10.56 9.02
CA ILE A 163 -13.03 -9.48 8.67
C ILE A 163 -12.72 -8.65 9.92
N LYS A 164 -11.43 -8.44 10.19
CA LYS A 164 -10.94 -7.66 11.34
C LYS A 164 -10.09 -6.44 10.96
N ALA A 165 -9.63 -6.31 9.75
CA ALA A 165 -8.94 -5.13 9.26
C ALA A 165 -9.10 -4.97 7.75
N VAL A 166 -9.25 -3.72 7.30
CA VAL A 166 -9.37 -3.32 5.89
C VAL A 166 -8.39 -2.19 5.59
N LEU A 167 -7.73 -2.29 4.46
CA LEU A 167 -6.79 -1.29 3.96
C LEU A 167 -7.17 -0.85 2.55
#